data_263a95af65bff7cad55d1307156d02bb
#
_entry.id   263a95af65bff7cad55d1307156d02bb
#
_cell.length_a   1.000
_cell.length_b   1.000
_cell.length_c   1.000
_cell.angle_alpha   90.00
_cell.angle_beta   90.00
_cell.angle_gamma   90.00
#
_symmetry.space_group_name_H-M   'P 1'
#
loop_
_entity.id
_entity.type
_entity.pdbx_description
1 polymer ?
#
loop_
_entity_poly.entity_id
_entity_poly.type
_entity_poly.pdbx_seq_one_letter_code
_entity_poly.pdbx_strand_id
1 'polypeptide(L)'
;MSEQSASFAHPATENFFDRARSRLTLTVPRALTDPLAQGARGDLDLNPAMWERAGVAATKPAAVLIPIVDRSEPMVLLTLRTQELTNHAGQVAFPGGKIDPADASPVAAALREAKEEIGLAPALVEPLGYLDLYLTFTGFRILPTVARVEPDFKLTLNPWEVTEAFEVPLAFLMTPANHQRQSRDWRGITREFYAMPFENRYIWGITAGIVRNLYERIYGP
;
A
#
# COMPACT_ATOMS: atom_id res chain seq x y z
N MET A 1 -21.41 -31.68 15.06
CA MET A 1 -21.14 -30.51 15.92
C MET A 1 -20.56 -29.44 15.00
N SER A 2 -21.42 -28.54 14.59
CA SER A 2 -21.03 -27.43 13.70
C SER A 2 -20.51 -26.28 14.56
N GLU A 3 -19.21 -26.01 14.48
CA GLU A 3 -18.64 -24.79 15.04
C GLU A 3 -19.18 -23.60 14.26
N GLN A 4 -20.08 -22.87 14.90
CA GLN A 4 -20.48 -21.55 14.46
C GLN A 4 -19.27 -20.63 14.67
N SER A 5 -18.57 -20.32 13.56
CA SER A 5 -17.62 -19.21 13.51
C SER A 5 -18.42 -17.92 13.74
N ALA A 6 -18.41 -17.44 14.96
CA ALA A 6 -18.93 -16.11 15.28
C ALA A 6 -17.97 -15.09 14.63
N SER A 7 -18.38 -14.50 13.52
CA SER A 7 -17.73 -13.33 12.92
C SER A 7 -17.90 -12.16 13.90
N PHE A 8 -16.88 -11.93 14.72
CA PHE A 8 -16.79 -10.70 15.51
C PHE A 8 -16.25 -9.61 14.59
N ALA A 9 -17.13 -8.74 14.09
CA ALA A 9 -16.69 -7.51 13.42
C ALA A 9 -15.69 -6.80 14.35
N HIS A 10 -14.43 -6.68 13.90
CA HIS A 10 -13.40 -6.05 14.71
C HIS A 10 -13.69 -4.55 14.77
N PRO A 11 -13.73 -3.90 15.94
CA PRO A 11 -14.07 -2.47 16.07
C PRO A 11 -13.23 -1.56 15.18
N ALA A 12 -12.02 -2.00 14.81
CA ALA A 12 -11.12 -1.29 13.92
C ALA A 12 -11.57 -1.22 12.45
N THR A 13 -12.53 -2.06 12.01
CA THR A 13 -13.01 -2.07 10.61
C THR A 13 -14.45 -1.60 10.48
N GLU A 14 -15.14 -1.44 11.60
CA GLU A 14 -16.48 -0.89 11.61
C GLU A 14 -16.47 0.51 10.99
N ASN A 15 -17.28 0.72 9.95
CA ASN A 15 -17.38 1.97 9.20
C ASN A 15 -16.09 2.41 8.49
N PHE A 16 -15.18 1.49 8.12
CA PHE A 16 -13.93 1.84 7.44
C PHE A 16 -14.18 2.71 6.19
N PHE A 17 -15.08 2.30 5.31
CA PHE A 17 -15.35 3.01 4.06
C PHE A 17 -15.89 4.42 4.29
N ASP A 18 -16.76 4.62 5.29
CA ASP A 18 -17.29 5.95 5.64
C ASP A 18 -16.18 6.84 6.20
N ARG A 19 -15.32 6.30 7.06
CA ARG A 19 -14.13 7.01 7.55
C ARG A 19 -13.19 7.40 6.42
N ALA A 20 -12.94 6.47 5.49
CA ALA A 20 -12.09 6.73 4.34
C ALA A 20 -12.65 7.87 3.48
N ARG A 21 -13.96 7.83 3.15
CA ARG A 21 -14.62 8.90 2.39
C ARG A 21 -14.58 10.25 3.10
N SER A 22 -14.65 10.28 4.42
CA SER A 22 -14.62 11.53 5.20
C SER A 22 -13.22 12.12 5.39
N ARG A 23 -12.18 11.29 5.34
CA ARG A 23 -10.79 11.68 5.67
C ARG A 23 -9.86 11.76 4.47
N LEU A 24 -10.23 11.18 3.34
CA LEU A 24 -9.42 11.15 2.12
C LEU A 24 -10.00 12.05 1.04
N THR A 25 -9.17 12.46 0.10
CA THR A 25 -9.56 13.24 -1.07
C THR A 25 -8.81 12.76 -2.30
N LEU A 26 -9.40 12.93 -3.48
CA LEU A 26 -8.77 12.69 -4.78
C LEU A 26 -8.00 13.90 -5.31
N THR A 27 -7.74 14.91 -4.46
CA THR A 27 -6.88 16.03 -4.81
C THR A 27 -5.42 15.58 -4.83
N VAL A 28 -4.78 15.64 -6.00
CA VAL A 28 -3.38 15.26 -6.16
C VAL A 28 -2.49 16.21 -5.36
N PRO A 29 -1.65 15.71 -4.42
CA PRO A 29 -0.79 16.58 -3.64
C PRO A 29 0.32 17.16 -4.50
N ARG A 30 0.64 18.44 -4.30
CA ARG A 30 1.77 19.13 -4.99
C ARG A 30 3.09 18.37 -4.82
N ALA A 31 3.27 17.74 -3.66
CA ALA A 31 4.45 16.94 -3.34
C ALA A 31 4.69 15.77 -4.31
N LEU A 32 3.72 15.34 -5.13
CA LEU A 32 3.94 14.28 -6.11
C LEU A 32 4.95 14.70 -7.19
N THR A 33 4.91 15.95 -7.64
CA THR A 33 5.76 16.48 -8.71
C THR A 33 6.73 17.56 -8.23
N ASP A 34 6.47 18.19 -7.10
CA ASP A 34 7.31 19.21 -6.50
C ASP A 34 8.13 18.65 -5.33
N PRO A 35 9.45 18.45 -5.50
CA PRO A 35 10.30 17.91 -4.43
C PRO A 35 10.43 18.80 -3.20
N LEU A 36 10.11 20.08 -3.30
CA LEU A 36 10.19 21.04 -2.20
C LEU A 36 8.90 21.14 -1.41
N ALA A 37 7.80 20.56 -1.90
CA ALA A 37 6.54 20.57 -1.19
C ALA A 37 6.58 19.62 0.02
N GLN A 38 6.04 20.11 1.14
CA GLN A 38 5.91 19.34 2.39
C GLN A 38 4.71 18.38 2.34
N GLY A 39 4.62 17.49 3.34
CA GLY A 39 3.47 16.59 3.52
C GLY A 39 3.70 15.19 2.98
N ALA A 40 4.95 14.78 2.86
CA ALA A 40 5.27 13.40 2.52
C ALA A 40 5.63 12.58 3.77
N ARG A 41 5.24 11.31 3.76
CA ARG A 41 5.65 10.27 4.71
C ARG A 41 6.74 9.40 4.04
N GLY A 42 7.27 8.42 4.73
CA GLY A 42 8.15 7.46 4.05
C GLY A 42 9.15 6.73 4.93
N ASP A 43 10.09 6.08 4.27
CA ASP A 43 11.17 5.32 4.93
C ASP A 43 12.00 6.17 5.90
N LEU A 44 12.00 7.48 5.69
CA LEU A 44 12.75 8.45 6.49
C LEU A 44 12.06 8.80 7.82
N ASP A 45 10.77 8.52 7.98
CA ASP A 45 10.04 8.76 9.24
C ASP A 45 10.65 7.96 10.40
N LEU A 46 11.12 6.75 10.12
CA LEU A 46 11.84 5.91 11.08
C LEU A 46 13.36 6.13 11.05
N ASN A 47 13.88 6.84 10.05
CA ASN A 47 15.31 7.03 9.82
C ASN A 47 15.68 8.50 9.59
N PRO A 48 15.35 9.44 10.49
CA PRO A 48 15.49 10.87 10.25
C PRO A 48 16.95 11.31 10.01
N ALA A 49 17.93 10.65 10.61
CA ALA A 49 19.35 10.93 10.40
C ALA A 49 19.82 10.61 8.96
N MET A 50 19.01 9.91 8.17
CA MET A 50 19.34 9.59 6.78
C MET A 50 18.90 10.67 5.79
N TRP A 51 18.06 11.62 6.20
CA TRP A 51 17.64 12.74 5.35
C TRP A 51 18.84 13.53 4.80
N GLU A 52 19.81 13.86 5.66
CA GLU A 52 20.99 14.62 5.27
C GLU A 52 21.92 13.85 4.33
N ARG A 53 21.95 12.53 4.43
CA ARG A 53 22.80 11.65 3.62
C ARG A 53 22.16 11.24 2.30
N ALA A 54 20.83 11.23 2.25
CA ALA A 54 20.13 10.71 1.10
C ALA A 54 20.22 11.62 -0.12
N GLY A 55 20.45 12.95 0.05
CA GLY A 55 20.58 13.91 -1.06
C GLY A 55 19.44 13.77 -2.10
N VAL A 56 18.32 13.17 -1.67
CA VAL A 56 17.40 12.48 -2.56
C VAL A 56 16.40 13.48 -3.08
N ALA A 57 16.68 13.99 -4.23
CA ALA A 57 15.59 14.33 -5.13
C ALA A 57 14.89 13.02 -5.55
N ALA A 58 14.00 12.49 -4.71
CA ALA A 58 13.08 11.46 -5.16
C ALA A 58 12.28 12.09 -6.31
N THR A 59 12.51 11.61 -7.53
CA THR A 59 12.00 12.29 -8.74
C THR A 59 11.06 11.40 -9.54
N LYS A 60 10.88 10.14 -9.12
CA LYS A 60 10.13 9.15 -9.90
C LYS A 60 8.71 9.03 -9.34
N PRO A 61 7.70 9.67 -9.95
CA PRO A 61 6.33 9.51 -9.51
C PRO A 61 5.84 8.09 -9.78
N ALA A 62 5.16 7.54 -8.80
CA ALA A 62 4.52 6.22 -8.86
C ALA A 62 3.17 6.25 -8.17
N ALA A 63 2.29 5.32 -8.53
CA ALA A 63 1.00 5.14 -7.90
C ALA A 63 0.79 3.68 -7.55
N VAL A 64 0.21 3.42 -6.38
CA VAL A 64 -0.20 2.08 -5.96
C VAL A 64 -1.67 2.08 -5.57
N LEU A 65 -2.34 0.99 -5.83
CA LEU A 65 -3.71 0.76 -5.39
C LEU A 65 -3.68 0.06 -4.03
N ILE A 66 -4.45 0.55 -3.06
CA ILE A 66 -4.76 -0.15 -1.82
C ILE A 66 -6.19 -0.70 -1.97
N PRO A 67 -6.35 -1.89 -2.53
CA PRO A 67 -7.66 -2.44 -2.85
C PRO A 67 -8.24 -3.10 -1.62
N ILE A 68 -9.31 -2.51 -1.08
CA ILE A 68 -10.08 -3.04 0.05
C ILE A 68 -11.30 -3.75 -0.52
N VAL A 69 -11.29 -5.07 -0.48
CA VAL A 69 -12.39 -5.90 -0.96
C VAL A 69 -13.53 -5.84 0.05
N ASP A 70 -14.71 -5.44 -0.43
CA ASP A 70 -15.92 -5.26 0.38
C ASP A 70 -16.62 -6.59 0.64
N ARG A 71 -16.00 -7.41 1.47
CA ARG A 71 -16.57 -8.67 1.99
C ARG A 71 -17.27 -8.40 3.32
N SER A 72 -17.97 -9.40 3.86
CA SER A 72 -18.55 -9.34 5.23
C SER A 72 -17.51 -8.95 6.29
N GLU A 73 -16.27 -9.42 6.12
CA GLU A 73 -15.06 -8.90 6.75
C GLU A 73 -14.20 -8.29 5.65
N PRO A 74 -13.94 -6.97 5.66
CA PRO A 74 -13.16 -6.33 4.62
C PRO A 74 -11.73 -6.89 4.55
N MET A 75 -11.26 -7.15 3.32
CA MET A 75 -9.96 -7.74 3.06
C MET A 75 -9.10 -6.80 2.21
N VAL A 76 -7.81 -6.81 2.42
CA VAL A 76 -6.85 -6.07 1.60
C VAL A 76 -6.21 -7.02 0.61
N LEU A 77 -6.32 -6.73 -0.68
CA LEU A 77 -5.70 -7.52 -1.73
C LEU A 77 -4.24 -7.07 -1.93
N LEU A 78 -3.32 -8.02 -1.78
CA LEU A 78 -1.88 -7.83 -1.94
C LEU A 78 -1.33 -8.80 -2.99
N THR A 79 -0.14 -8.50 -3.51
CA THR A 79 0.58 -9.32 -4.47
C THR A 79 1.91 -9.81 -3.89
N LEU A 80 2.34 -11.00 -4.31
CA LEU A 80 3.70 -11.48 -4.12
C LEU A 80 4.44 -11.35 -5.46
N ARG A 81 5.45 -10.51 -5.51
CA ARG A 81 6.25 -10.28 -6.71
C ARG A 81 7.09 -11.50 -7.07
N THR A 82 7.26 -11.76 -8.37
CA THR A 82 8.10 -12.89 -8.81
C THR A 82 9.55 -12.73 -8.37
N GLN A 83 10.24 -13.86 -8.17
CA GLN A 83 11.66 -13.91 -7.83
C GLN A 83 12.59 -13.49 -9.00
N GLU A 84 12.05 -13.45 -10.22
CA GLU A 84 12.82 -13.14 -11.44
C GLU A 84 13.01 -11.63 -11.67
N LEU A 85 12.33 -10.79 -10.91
CA LEU A 85 12.47 -9.34 -11.02
C LEU A 85 13.82 -8.86 -10.48
N THR A 86 14.38 -7.87 -11.16
CA THR A 86 15.66 -7.24 -10.76
C THR A 86 15.54 -6.47 -9.43
N ASN A 87 14.34 -5.95 -9.13
CA ASN A 87 14.08 -5.14 -7.95
C ASN A 87 12.86 -5.68 -7.20
N HIS A 88 12.95 -5.70 -5.87
CA HIS A 88 11.85 -6.13 -4.99
C HIS A 88 11.35 -7.55 -5.25
N ALA A 89 12.23 -8.45 -5.75
CA ALA A 89 11.94 -9.85 -6.00
C ALA A 89 11.41 -10.54 -4.73
N GLY A 90 10.32 -11.29 -4.85
CA GLY A 90 9.71 -12.04 -3.75
C GLY A 90 9.13 -11.19 -2.62
N GLN A 91 8.95 -9.89 -2.82
CA GLN A 91 8.34 -9.02 -1.80
C GLN A 91 6.82 -8.96 -1.95
N VAL A 92 6.14 -8.83 -0.82
CA VAL A 92 4.72 -8.49 -0.78
C VAL A 92 4.56 -7.01 -1.11
N ALA A 93 3.66 -6.69 -2.03
CA ALA A 93 3.42 -5.33 -2.50
C ALA A 93 1.93 -5.05 -2.73
N PHE A 94 1.57 -3.78 -2.76
CA PHE A 94 0.34 -3.33 -3.39
C PHE A 94 0.50 -3.36 -4.91
N PRO A 95 -0.54 -3.68 -5.69
CA PRO A 95 -0.52 -3.49 -7.13
C PRO A 95 -0.20 -2.05 -7.49
N GLY A 96 0.70 -1.84 -8.46
CA GLY A 96 1.06 -0.49 -8.86
C GLY A 96 2.45 -0.35 -9.44
N GLY A 97 2.71 0.82 -10.01
CA GLY A 97 3.96 1.10 -10.69
C GLY A 97 4.19 2.58 -10.97
N LYS A 98 4.96 2.88 -12.00
CA LYS A 98 5.26 4.24 -12.42
C LYS A 98 4.02 4.89 -13.00
N ILE A 99 3.89 6.19 -12.78
CA ILE A 99 2.90 7.00 -13.48
C ILE A 99 3.48 7.32 -14.85
N ASP A 100 2.83 6.86 -15.90
CA ASP A 100 3.22 7.15 -17.28
C ASP A 100 2.63 8.49 -17.74
N PRO A 101 3.29 9.18 -18.68
CA PRO A 101 2.78 10.44 -19.24
C PRO A 101 1.38 10.32 -19.89
N ALA A 102 0.98 9.11 -20.28
CA ALA A 102 -0.33 8.82 -20.86
C ALA A 102 -1.42 8.62 -19.80
N ASP A 103 -1.06 8.42 -18.54
CA ASP A 103 -2.03 8.25 -17.47
C ASP A 103 -2.72 9.58 -17.16
N ALA A 104 -4.06 9.62 -17.24
CA ALA A 104 -4.84 10.82 -17.00
C ALA A 104 -4.76 11.32 -15.54
N SER A 105 -4.40 10.44 -14.61
CA SER A 105 -4.25 10.74 -13.18
C SER A 105 -3.47 9.62 -12.47
N PRO A 106 -3.00 9.87 -11.23
CA PRO A 106 -2.41 8.80 -10.41
C PRO A 106 -3.36 7.62 -10.15
N VAL A 107 -4.69 7.88 -10.03
CA VAL A 107 -5.70 6.81 -9.95
C VAL A 107 -5.68 5.98 -11.22
N ALA A 108 -5.64 6.62 -12.40
CA ALA A 108 -5.62 5.90 -13.68
C ALA A 108 -4.39 5.00 -13.79
N ALA A 109 -3.22 5.50 -13.36
CA ALA A 109 -1.99 4.71 -13.29
C ALA A 109 -2.15 3.49 -12.37
N ALA A 110 -2.64 3.69 -11.13
CA ALA A 110 -2.83 2.59 -10.17
C ALA A 110 -3.82 1.53 -10.69
N LEU A 111 -4.90 1.94 -11.34
CA LEU A 111 -5.89 1.04 -11.94
C LEU A 111 -5.33 0.29 -13.16
N ARG A 112 -4.55 0.95 -14.01
CA ARG A 112 -3.88 0.33 -15.16
C ARG A 112 -2.91 -0.76 -14.70
N GLU A 113 -2.04 -0.43 -13.77
CA GLU A 113 -1.07 -1.37 -13.19
C GLU A 113 -1.78 -2.58 -12.51
N ALA A 114 -2.82 -2.34 -11.71
CA ALA A 114 -3.59 -3.43 -11.09
C ALA A 114 -4.26 -4.35 -12.15
N LYS A 115 -4.73 -3.78 -13.27
CA LYS A 115 -5.24 -4.56 -14.38
C LYS A 115 -4.14 -5.36 -15.09
N GLU A 116 -2.97 -4.78 -15.30
CA GLU A 116 -1.82 -5.41 -15.97
C GLU A 116 -1.19 -6.51 -15.10
N GLU A 117 -1.01 -6.27 -13.81
CA GLU A 117 -0.38 -7.19 -12.87
C GLU A 117 -1.28 -8.37 -12.47
N ILE A 118 -2.55 -8.10 -12.17
CA ILE A 118 -3.47 -9.09 -11.57
C ILE A 118 -4.82 -9.25 -12.28
N GLY A 119 -5.06 -8.53 -13.37
CA GLY A 119 -6.32 -8.61 -14.12
C GLY A 119 -7.52 -7.99 -13.41
N LEU A 120 -7.32 -7.17 -12.36
CA LEU A 120 -8.42 -6.51 -11.65
C LEU A 120 -9.10 -5.48 -12.56
N ALA A 121 -10.38 -5.71 -12.88
CA ALA A 121 -11.11 -4.84 -13.77
C ALA A 121 -11.40 -3.47 -13.11
N PRO A 122 -11.01 -2.34 -13.72
CA PRO A 122 -11.24 -1.00 -13.17
C PRO A 122 -12.72 -0.70 -12.83
N ALA A 123 -13.66 -1.31 -13.56
CA ALA A 123 -15.09 -1.14 -13.31
C ALA A 123 -15.57 -1.67 -11.94
N LEU A 124 -14.78 -2.54 -11.29
CA LEU A 124 -15.08 -3.09 -9.97
C LEU A 124 -14.42 -2.28 -8.84
N VAL A 125 -13.73 -1.18 -9.16
CA VAL A 125 -12.91 -0.42 -8.21
C VAL A 125 -13.45 0.99 -8.06
N GLU A 126 -13.86 1.35 -6.85
CA GLU A 126 -14.27 2.70 -6.45
C GLU A 126 -13.11 3.40 -5.70
N PRO A 127 -12.40 4.36 -6.30
CA PRO A 127 -11.38 5.13 -5.60
C PRO A 127 -12.01 6.02 -4.51
N LEU A 128 -11.51 5.93 -3.28
CA LEU A 128 -12.00 6.68 -2.12
C LEU A 128 -11.15 7.93 -1.86
N GLY A 129 -9.87 7.90 -2.20
CA GLY A 129 -8.94 9.01 -2.04
C GLY A 129 -7.49 8.59 -1.89
N TYR A 130 -6.61 9.58 -1.82
CA TYR A 130 -5.18 9.37 -1.65
C TYR A 130 -4.79 9.39 -0.18
N LEU A 131 -3.79 8.59 0.17
CA LEU A 131 -3.01 8.79 1.39
C LEU A 131 -1.95 9.88 1.18
N ASP A 132 -1.22 10.17 2.26
CA ASP A 132 -0.05 11.01 2.16
C ASP A 132 0.99 10.35 1.23
N LEU A 133 1.68 11.18 0.46
CA LEU A 133 2.73 10.72 -0.42
C LEU A 133 3.81 9.95 0.36
N TYR A 134 4.26 8.81 -0.16
CA TYR A 134 5.28 7.98 0.46
C TYR A 134 6.61 8.08 -0.30
N LEU A 135 7.64 8.58 0.37
CA LEU A 135 8.99 8.68 -0.17
C LEU A 135 9.80 7.43 0.16
N THR A 136 10.45 6.88 -0.85
CA THR A 136 11.29 5.69 -0.70
C THR A 136 12.78 6.03 -0.80
N PHE A 137 13.65 5.22 -0.16
CA PHE A 137 15.10 5.32 -0.35
C PHE A 137 15.55 5.07 -1.79
N THR A 138 14.72 4.45 -2.62
CA THR A 138 15.02 4.14 -4.02
C THR A 138 14.65 5.27 -4.97
N GLY A 139 14.21 6.42 -4.44
CA GLY A 139 13.93 7.62 -5.21
C GLY A 139 12.54 7.67 -5.82
N PHE A 140 11.60 6.84 -5.35
CA PHE A 140 10.20 6.92 -5.77
C PHE A 140 9.39 7.84 -4.85
N ARG A 141 8.44 8.52 -5.47
CA ARG A 141 7.36 9.29 -4.85
C ARG A 141 6.07 8.54 -5.11
N ILE A 142 5.69 7.69 -4.17
CA ILE A 142 4.53 6.81 -4.33
C ILE A 142 3.29 7.53 -3.80
N LEU A 143 2.25 7.65 -4.61
CA LEU A 143 0.94 8.14 -4.17
C LEU A 143 -0.01 6.94 -4.02
N PRO A 144 -0.32 6.51 -2.78
CA PRO A 144 -1.23 5.40 -2.56
C PRO A 144 -2.68 5.84 -2.73
N THR A 145 -3.44 5.08 -3.51
CA THR A 145 -4.89 5.25 -3.72
C THR A 145 -5.65 4.21 -2.92
N VAL A 146 -6.41 4.63 -1.92
CA VAL A 146 -7.34 3.74 -1.21
C VAL A 146 -8.59 3.56 -2.07
N ALA A 147 -9.00 2.31 -2.28
CA ALA A 147 -10.17 2.01 -3.08
C ALA A 147 -11.00 0.86 -2.49
N ARG A 148 -12.32 0.96 -2.63
CA ARG A 148 -13.26 -0.13 -2.40
C ARG A 148 -13.32 -1.00 -3.65
N VAL A 149 -13.30 -2.32 -3.48
CA VAL A 149 -13.36 -3.30 -4.57
C VAL A 149 -14.58 -4.18 -4.36
N GLU A 150 -15.40 -4.32 -5.41
CA GLU A 150 -16.52 -5.28 -5.42
C GLU A 150 -15.99 -6.71 -5.24
N PRO A 151 -16.65 -7.57 -4.41
CA PRO A 151 -16.09 -8.88 -4.02
C PRO A 151 -16.08 -9.92 -5.16
N ASP A 152 -16.93 -9.74 -6.19
CA ASP A 152 -17.12 -10.70 -7.27
C ASP A 152 -16.17 -10.45 -8.44
N PHE A 153 -14.86 -10.62 -8.21
CA PHE A 153 -13.85 -10.50 -9.26
C PHE A 153 -13.16 -11.83 -9.55
N LYS A 154 -12.60 -11.92 -10.76
CA LYS A 154 -11.68 -12.99 -11.16
C LYS A 154 -10.35 -12.37 -11.51
N LEU A 155 -9.28 -12.84 -10.88
CA LEU A 155 -7.94 -12.38 -11.16
C LEU A 155 -7.30 -13.23 -12.28
N THR A 156 -6.47 -12.54 -13.09
CA THR A 156 -5.59 -13.17 -14.08
C THR A 156 -4.20 -12.56 -13.86
N LEU A 157 -3.31 -13.33 -13.23
CA LEU A 157 -2.00 -12.85 -12.87
C LEU A 157 -1.09 -12.77 -14.10
N ASN A 158 -0.29 -11.71 -14.17
CA ASN A 158 0.86 -11.62 -15.07
C ASN A 158 2.04 -12.38 -14.43
N PRO A 159 2.40 -13.58 -14.92
CA PRO A 159 3.40 -14.42 -14.26
C PRO A 159 4.82 -13.82 -14.30
N TRP A 160 5.07 -12.84 -15.18
CA TRP A 160 6.34 -12.14 -15.24
C TRP A 160 6.53 -11.13 -14.11
N GLU A 161 5.45 -10.73 -13.42
CA GLU A 161 5.48 -9.73 -12.38
C GLU A 161 4.98 -10.24 -11.03
N VAL A 162 3.94 -11.08 -11.04
CA VAL A 162 3.21 -11.52 -9.85
C VAL A 162 3.11 -13.03 -9.81
N THR A 163 3.62 -13.62 -8.73
CA THR A 163 3.52 -15.07 -8.48
C THR A 163 2.20 -15.43 -7.80
N GLU A 164 1.70 -14.56 -6.93
CA GLU A 164 0.51 -14.77 -6.13
C GLU A 164 -0.23 -13.45 -5.90
N ALA A 165 -1.55 -13.48 -5.87
CA ALA A 165 -2.39 -12.45 -5.28
C ALA A 165 -3.21 -13.07 -4.16
N PHE A 166 -3.26 -12.41 -3.00
CA PHE A 166 -3.89 -12.94 -1.80
C PHE A 166 -4.53 -11.83 -0.98
N GLU A 167 -5.48 -12.22 -0.14
CA GLU A 167 -6.20 -11.29 0.71
C GLU A 167 -5.73 -11.40 2.17
N VAL A 168 -5.60 -10.25 2.83
CA VAL A 168 -5.27 -10.14 4.27
C VAL A 168 -6.41 -9.41 4.97
N PRO A 169 -6.92 -9.89 6.12
CA PRO A 169 -7.95 -9.18 6.85
C PRO A 169 -7.56 -7.73 7.14
N LEU A 170 -8.44 -6.79 6.77
CA LEU A 170 -8.20 -5.37 7.07
C LEU A 170 -8.04 -5.16 8.59
N ALA A 171 -8.80 -5.89 9.41
CA ALA A 171 -8.70 -5.87 10.86
C ALA A 171 -7.27 -6.19 11.36
N PHE A 172 -6.60 -7.18 10.76
CA PHE A 172 -5.21 -7.51 11.10
C PHE A 172 -4.28 -6.34 10.79
N LEU A 173 -4.41 -5.75 9.61
CA LEU A 173 -3.58 -4.63 9.16
C LEU A 173 -3.86 -3.33 9.91
N MET A 174 -5.08 -3.14 10.44
CA MET A 174 -5.45 -1.96 11.22
C MET A 174 -5.24 -2.14 12.74
N THR A 175 -4.66 -3.24 13.18
CA THR A 175 -4.33 -3.50 14.58
C THR A 175 -2.90 -3.04 14.88
N PRO A 176 -2.68 -1.96 15.67
CA PRO A 176 -1.33 -1.39 15.91
C PRO A 176 -0.33 -2.37 16.51
N ALA A 177 -0.79 -3.35 17.30
CA ALA A 177 0.08 -4.38 17.88
C ALA A 177 0.77 -5.26 16.82
N ASN A 178 0.22 -5.34 15.60
CA ASN A 178 0.80 -6.08 14.49
C ASN A 178 1.87 -5.25 13.73
N HIS A 179 1.96 -3.94 13.98
CA HIS A 179 2.93 -3.04 13.33
C HIS A 179 4.27 -3.08 14.07
N GLN A 180 5.03 -4.15 13.84
CA GLN A 180 6.32 -4.35 14.47
C GLN A 180 7.37 -3.39 13.90
N ARG A 181 8.13 -2.72 14.76
CA ARG A 181 9.34 -2.00 14.34
C ARG A 181 10.50 -2.98 14.36
N GLN A 182 11.21 -3.09 13.27
CA GLN A 182 12.38 -3.93 13.10
C GLN A 182 13.52 -3.12 12.51
N SER A 183 14.74 -3.63 12.63
CA SER A 183 15.92 -2.99 12.08
C SER A 183 16.79 -4.01 11.35
N ARG A 184 17.52 -3.52 10.35
CA ARG A 184 18.51 -4.32 9.60
C ARG A 184 19.69 -3.46 9.19
N ASP A 185 20.87 -4.02 9.32
CA ASP A 185 22.08 -3.37 8.81
C ASP A 185 22.14 -3.49 7.29
N TRP A 186 22.31 -2.32 6.67
CA TRP A 186 22.49 -2.20 5.23
C TRP A 186 23.73 -1.37 4.95
N ARG A 187 24.81 -2.02 4.46
CA ARG A 187 26.09 -1.36 4.14
C ARG A 187 26.64 -0.50 5.31
N GLY A 188 26.57 -1.06 6.52
CA GLY A 188 27.07 -0.38 7.73
C GLY A 188 26.16 0.71 8.28
N ILE A 189 24.91 0.78 7.82
CA ILE A 189 23.90 1.71 8.34
C ILE A 189 22.70 0.88 8.81
N THR A 190 22.34 0.99 10.07
CA THR A 190 21.13 0.39 10.61
C THR A 190 19.91 1.15 10.09
N ARG A 191 18.98 0.45 9.46
CA ARG A 191 17.71 0.98 8.96
C ARG A 191 16.56 0.37 9.71
N GLU A 192 15.68 1.20 10.21
CA GLU A 192 14.42 0.80 10.83
C GLU A 192 13.32 0.74 9.77
N PHE A 193 12.40 -0.21 9.93
CA PHE A 193 11.23 -0.38 9.08
C PHE A 193 10.08 -1.03 9.84
N TYR A 194 8.86 -0.90 9.31
CA TYR A 194 7.71 -1.66 9.78
C TYR A 194 7.66 -3.04 9.15
N ALA A 195 7.23 -4.02 9.94
CA ALA A 195 6.93 -5.39 9.50
C ALA A 195 5.64 -5.89 10.15
N MET A 196 4.86 -6.63 9.38
CA MET A 196 3.59 -7.24 9.77
C MET A 196 3.57 -8.69 9.25
N PRO A 197 4.19 -9.64 9.98
CA PRO A 197 4.13 -11.06 9.60
C PRO A 197 2.68 -11.54 9.66
N PHE A 198 2.20 -12.12 8.56
CA PHE A 198 0.86 -12.69 8.45
C PHE A 198 0.94 -14.08 7.85
N GLU A 199 0.58 -15.10 8.62
CA GLU A 199 0.75 -16.51 8.23
C GLU A 199 2.19 -16.81 7.78
N ASN A 200 2.37 -17.33 6.56
CA ASN A 200 3.67 -17.59 5.94
C ASN A 200 4.22 -16.41 5.11
N ARG A 201 3.60 -15.23 5.19
CA ARG A 201 3.95 -14.02 4.43
C ARG A 201 4.58 -12.98 5.32
N TYR A 202 5.55 -12.27 4.78
CA TYR A 202 6.26 -11.20 5.48
C TYR A 202 5.99 -9.87 4.80
N ILE A 203 5.01 -9.11 5.33
CA ILE A 203 4.66 -7.78 4.86
C ILE A 203 5.61 -6.80 5.56
N TRP A 204 6.48 -6.10 4.82
CA TRP A 204 7.51 -5.26 5.40
C TRP A 204 7.91 -4.08 4.52
N GLY A 205 8.75 -3.19 5.05
CA GLY A 205 9.32 -2.07 4.31
C GLY A 205 8.26 -1.12 3.78
N ILE A 206 8.31 -0.77 2.50
CA ILE A 206 7.42 0.20 1.86
C ILE A 206 5.94 -0.19 2.04
N THR A 207 5.59 -1.46 1.82
CA THR A 207 4.21 -1.94 1.94
C THR A 207 3.70 -1.79 3.37
N ALA A 208 4.47 -2.22 4.37
CA ALA A 208 4.09 -2.06 5.77
C ALA A 208 4.09 -0.58 6.21
N GLY A 209 4.98 0.25 5.66
CA GLY A 209 5.00 1.69 5.89
C GLY A 209 3.74 2.39 5.35
N ILE A 210 3.28 1.99 4.17
CA ILE A 210 2.02 2.49 3.58
C ILE A 210 0.81 2.01 4.40
N VAL A 211 0.80 0.75 4.88
CA VAL A 211 -0.26 0.26 5.80
C VAL A 211 -0.25 1.06 7.10
N ARG A 212 0.92 1.38 7.66
CA ARG A 212 1.02 2.23 8.85
C ARG A 212 0.46 3.63 8.60
N ASN A 213 0.75 4.22 7.45
CA ASN A 213 0.19 5.51 7.03
C ASN A 213 -1.35 5.43 6.89
N LEU A 214 -1.88 4.36 6.28
CA LEU A 214 -3.32 4.11 6.20
C LEU A 214 -3.97 4.09 7.60
N TYR A 215 -3.38 3.33 8.54
CA TYR A 215 -3.89 3.28 9.91
C TYR A 215 -3.92 4.67 10.55
N GLU A 216 -2.82 5.41 10.49
CA GLU A 216 -2.71 6.73 11.10
C GLU A 216 -3.68 7.74 10.45
N ARG A 217 -3.87 7.67 9.14
CA ARG A 217 -4.78 8.55 8.42
C ARG A 217 -6.26 8.27 8.73
N ILE A 218 -6.63 7.00 8.87
CA ILE A 218 -8.04 6.61 9.09
C ILE A 218 -8.42 6.62 10.57
N TYR A 219 -7.50 6.27 11.49
CA TYR A 219 -7.79 6.10 12.91
C TYR A 219 -6.98 7.01 13.84
N GLY A 220 -6.01 7.73 13.31
CA GLY A 220 -5.27 8.74 14.06
C GLY A 220 -6.16 9.92 14.45
N PRO A 221 -5.71 10.74 15.41
CA PRO A 221 -6.41 11.93 15.90
C PRO A 221 -6.64 12.97 14.81
#